data_6040b0b0b287ea778fae55992e056767
#
_entry.id   6040b0b0b287ea778fae55992e056767
#
_cell.length_a   1.000
_cell.length_b   1.000
_cell.length_c   1.000
_cell.angle_alpha   90.00
_cell.angle_beta   90.00
_cell.angle_gamma   90.00
#
_symmetry.space_group_name_H-M   'P 1'
#
loop_
_entity.id
_entity.type
_entity.pdbx_description
1 polymer ?
#
loop_
_entity_poly.entity_id
_entity_poly.type
_entity_poly.pdbx_seq_one_letter_code
_entity_poly.pdbx_strand_id
1 'polypeptide(L)'
;MSHIQDVEAAFLFQKGLYLNKQKDFSAAVSSYDRTLQLQPDYPDAWYNRGNALYHLGRYEAAIASYDQALEYEPGFPEAWNNRGSALDDLQQYEAAIASYDKAIKFRPNYYWAWYNRGISLRNLERYDEAVLSYDRAIEFKPDYYWAWYNRALALRRLDRIEKVVASYDKALEFRPDFEEAWTNRGNALYHLGFLEAAIKSYDKALTLKPNNPYSLYNKACCYALQGDFDLAFENLQQALELDPNEYRESAQTNSDFDLLRHDKRFSALLSKQVKCRKRVS
;
A
#
# COMPACT_ATOMS: atom_id res chain seq x y z
N MET A 1 45.87 22.10 -5.85
CA MET A 1 45.24 20.91 -6.43
C MET A 1 43.88 20.62 -5.81
N SER A 2 43.69 20.82 -4.50
CA SER A 2 42.39 20.55 -3.81
C SER A 2 41.21 21.35 -4.36
N HIS A 3 41.35 22.67 -4.56
CA HIS A 3 40.24 23.53 -5.01
C HIS A 3 39.65 23.16 -6.40
N ILE A 4 40.49 22.71 -7.34
CA ILE A 4 40.02 22.28 -8.68
C ILE A 4 39.27 20.95 -8.56
N GLN A 5 39.74 20.05 -7.71
CA GLN A 5 39.05 18.77 -7.46
C GLN A 5 37.69 18.96 -6.78
N ASP A 6 37.60 19.90 -5.81
CA ASP A 6 36.35 20.22 -5.13
C ASP A 6 35.30 20.80 -6.10
N VAL A 7 35.74 21.71 -7.02
CA VAL A 7 34.86 22.24 -8.06
C VAL A 7 34.40 21.17 -9.03
N GLU A 8 35.29 20.26 -9.44
CA GLU A 8 34.94 19.14 -10.33
C GLU A 8 33.97 18.16 -9.63
N ALA A 9 34.22 17.81 -8.36
CA ALA A 9 33.33 16.97 -7.58
C ALA A 9 31.93 17.59 -7.45
N ALA A 10 31.84 18.88 -7.14
CA ALA A 10 30.58 19.62 -7.08
C ALA A 10 29.83 19.61 -8.43
N PHE A 11 30.53 19.82 -9.53
CA PHE A 11 29.93 19.76 -10.86
C PHE A 11 29.38 18.38 -11.19
N LEU A 12 30.15 17.31 -10.91
CA LEU A 12 29.73 15.94 -11.14
C LEU A 12 28.54 15.55 -10.27
N PHE A 13 28.51 16.00 -9.01
CA PHE A 13 27.36 15.81 -8.13
C PHE A 13 26.11 16.46 -8.70
N GLN A 14 26.18 17.73 -9.13
CA GLN A 14 25.04 18.42 -9.76
C GLN A 14 24.59 17.74 -11.05
N LYS A 15 25.53 17.22 -11.86
CA LYS A 15 25.20 16.40 -13.03
C LYS A 15 24.46 15.12 -12.62
N GLY A 16 24.88 14.46 -11.56
CA GLY A 16 24.20 13.29 -11.01
C GLY A 16 22.77 13.60 -10.58
N LEU A 17 22.53 14.71 -9.87
CA LEU A 17 21.19 15.17 -9.48
C LEU A 17 20.31 15.45 -10.70
N TYR A 18 20.85 16.10 -11.71
CA TYR A 18 20.15 16.36 -12.99
C TYR A 18 19.73 15.05 -13.66
N LEU A 19 20.64 14.09 -13.82
CA LEU A 19 20.37 12.78 -14.43
C LEU A 19 19.35 11.98 -13.64
N ASN A 20 19.43 12.02 -12.32
CA ASN A 20 18.45 11.40 -11.42
C ASN A 20 17.04 11.98 -11.64
N LYS A 21 16.93 13.30 -11.79
CA LYS A 21 15.67 13.99 -12.12
C LYS A 21 15.12 13.57 -13.49
N GLN A 22 15.99 13.29 -14.47
CA GLN A 22 15.62 12.75 -15.79
C GLN A 22 15.31 11.24 -15.75
N LYS A 23 15.41 10.59 -14.59
CA LYS A 23 15.26 9.15 -14.39
C LYS A 23 16.32 8.31 -15.09
N ASP A 24 17.43 8.91 -15.53
CA ASP A 24 18.61 8.17 -15.98
C ASP A 24 19.47 7.78 -14.78
N PHE A 25 18.97 6.81 -14.03
CA PHE A 25 19.58 6.37 -12.78
C PHE A 25 20.97 5.75 -13.00
N SER A 26 21.20 5.11 -14.13
CA SER A 26 22.50 4.48 -14.44
C SER A 26 23.58 5.54 -14.66
N ALA A 27 23.28 6.57 -15.46
CA ALA A 27 24.20 7.69 -15.65
C ALA A 27 24.38 8.52 -14.38
N ALA A 28 23.31 8.63 -13.55
CA ALA A 28 23.41 9.28 -12.24
C ALA A 28 24.39 8.55 -11.32
N VAL A 29 24.30 7.22 -11.20
CA VAL A 29 25.26 6.40 -10.42
C VAL A 29 26.68 6.65 -10.90
N SER A 30 26.93 6.62 -12.23
CA SER A 30 28.28 6.88 -12.80
C SER A 30 28.80 8.28 -12.43
N SER A 31 27.93 9.28 -12.37
CA SER A 31 28.30 10.65 -12.00
C SER A 31 28.64 10.72 -10.49
N TYR A 32 27.86 10.08 -9.64
CA TYR A 32 28.15 10.00 -8.20
C TYR A 32 29.41 9.18 -7.92
N ASP A 33 29.66 8.08 -8.64
CA ASP A 33 30.91 7.30 -8.53
C ASP A 33 32.15 8.19 -8.77
N ARG A 34 32.10 9.03 -9.80
CA ARG A 34 33.19 9.96 -10.09
C ARG A 34 33.28 11.07 -9.03
N THR A 35 32.14 11.58 -8.52
CA THR A 35 32.15 12.53 -7.39
C THR A 35 32.88 11.93 -6.20
N LEU A 36 32.55 10.69 -5.85
CA LEU A 36 33.09 9.97 -4.69
C LEU A 36 34.55 9.53 -4.86
N GLN A 37 35.02 9.38 -6.10
CA GLN A 37 36.47 9.20 -6.38
C GLN A 37 37.27 10.47 -6.08
N LEU A 38 36.67 11.65 -6.27
CA LEU A 38 37.33 12.93 -5.99
C LEU A 38 37.15 13.34 -4.52
N GLN A 39 35.99 13.06 -3.95
CA GLN A 39 35.62 13.42 -2.57
C GLN A 39 34.88 12.24 -1.92
N PRO A 40 35.62 11.28 -1.31
CA PRO A 40 35.04 10.09 -0.69
C PRO A 40 34.16 10.38 0.54
N ASP A 41 34.40 11.49 1.22
CA ASP A 41 33.71 11.94 2.44
C ASP A 41 32.52 12.86 2.16
N TYR A 42 31.75 12.56 1.11
CA TYR A 42 30.59 13.33 0.68
C TYR A 42 29.27 12.57 0.93
N PRO A 43 28.63 12.74 2.12
CA PRO A 43 27.45 11.96 2.51
C PRO A 43 26.29 12.08 1.52
N ASP A 44 26.01 13.32 1.02
CA ASP A 44 24.95 13.55 0.03
C ASP A 44 25.17 12.78 -1.27
N ALA A 45 26.42 12.65 -1.72
CA ALA A 45 26.75 11.89 -2.93
C ALA A 45 26.51 10.39 -2.71
N TRP A 46 26.90 9.85 -1.57
CA TRP A 46 26.60 8.47 -1.17
C TRP A 46 25.09 8.22 -1.07
N TYR A 47 24.36 9.11 -0.39
CA TYR A 47 22.91 9.03 -0.25
C TYR A 47 22.20 9.02 -1.61
N ASN A 48 22.54 9.98 -2.50
CA ASN A 48 21.91 10.08 -3.81
C ASN A 48 22.32 8.93 -4.76
N ARG A 49 23.53 8.39 -4.62
CA ARG A 49 23.94 7.17 -5.28
C ARG A 49 23.07 6.00 -4.83
N GLY A 50 22.84 5.87 -3.52
CA GLY A 50 21.94 4.87 -2.94
C GLY A 50 20.53 4.98 -3.51
N ASN A 51 19.98 6.20 -3.60
CA ASN A 51 18.67 6.42 -4.19
C ASN A 51 18.60 5.98 -5.67
N ALA A 52 19.61 6.32 -6.46
CA ALA A 52 19.67 5.90 -7.86
C ALA A 52 19.77 4.37 -8.01
N LEU A 53 20.57 3.71 -7.17
CA LEU A 53 20.68 2.26 -7.12
C LEU A 53 19.37 1.59 -6.69
N TYR A 54 18.67 2.14 -5.71
CA TYR A 54 17.36 1.71 -5.27
C TYR A 54 16.35 1.71 -6.43
N HIS A 55 16.28 2.80 -7.18
CA HIS A 55 15.42 2.90 -8.37
C HIS A 55 15.80 1.92 -9.49
N LEU A 56 17.04 1.46 -9.53
CA LEU A 56 17.49 0.39 -10.45
C LEU A 56 17.19 -1.01 -9.91
N GLY A 57 16.55 -1.16 -8.74
CA GLY A 57 16.31 -2.44 -8.08
C GLY A 57 17.56 -3.11 -7.49
N ARG A 58 18.66 -2.34 -7.35
CA ARG A 58 19.95 -2.84 -6.84
C ARG A 58 20.04 -2.57 -5.33
N TYR A 59 19.18 -3.25 -4.57
CA TYR A 59 18.92 -2.92 -3.16
C TYR A 59 20.14 -3.12 -2.26
N GLU A 60 20.91 -4.18 -2.41
CA GLU A 60 22.13 -4.41 -1.61
C GLU A 60 23.18 -3.32 -1.85
N ALA A 61 23.35 -2.90 -3.11
CA ALA A 61 24.26 -1.81 -3.46
C ALA A 61 23.75 -0.44 -2.96
N ALA A 62 22.43 -0.26 -2.91
CA ALA A 62 21.82 0.93 -2.31
C ALA A 62 22.08 0.98 -0.80
N ILE A 63 21.87 -0.13 -0.09
CA ILE A 63 22.17 -0.24 1.34
C ILE A 63 23.63 0.09 1.61
N ALA A 64 24.56 -0.49 0.86
CA ALA A 64 26.00 -0.19 1.01
C ALA A 64 26.30 1.30 0.81
N SER A 65 25.60 1.97 -0.10
CA SER A 65 25.76 3.42 -0.31
C SER A 65 25.15 4.23 0.85
N TYR A 66 24.00 3.85 1.38
CA TYR A 66 23.43 4.48 2.57
C TYR A 66 24.32 4.25 3.80
N ASP A 67 24.91 3.07 3.95
CA ASP A 67 25.84 2.79 5.04
C ASP A 67 27.05 3.71 4.98
N GLN A 68 27.61 3.98 3.80
CA GLN A 68 28.70 4.96 3.64
C GLN A 68 28.24 6.38 3.96
N ALA A 69 27.04 6.80 3.49
CA ALA A 69 26.49 8.09 3.87
C ALA A 69 26.38 8.25 5.40
N LEU A 70 25.93 7.19 6.06
CA LEU A 70 25.71 7.15 7.52
C LEU A 70 27.01 6.98 8.34
N GLU A 71 28.06 6.49 7.73
CA GLU A 71 29.40 6.49 8.33
C GLU A 71 29.95 7.93 8.48
N TYR A 72 29.76 8.76 7.45
CA TYR A 72 30.17 10.16 7.46
C TYR A 72 29.17 11.08 8.18
N GLU A 73 27.87 10.80 8.06
CA GLU A 73 26.80 11.56 8.72
C GLU A 73 25.81 10.62 9.43
N PRO A 74 26.12 10.16 10.66
CA PRO A 74 25.25 9.26 11.43
C PRO A 74 23.85 9.84 11.72
N GLY A 75 23.72 11.16 11.71
CA GLY A 75 22.49 11.89 11.99
C GLY A 75 21.64 12.20 10.75
N PHE A 76 21.69 11.40 9.70
CA PHE A 76 20.97 11.61 8.42
C PHE A 76 19.67 10.77 8.37
N PRO A 77 18.50 11.31 8.81
CA PRO A 77 17.27 10.51 8.95
C PRO A 77 16.76 9.96 7.62
N GLU A 78 16.92 10.69 6.50
CA GLU A 78 16.50 10.25 5.18
C GLU A 78 17.31 9.04 4.72
N ALA A 79 18.61 9.01 4.99
CA ALA A 79 19.46 7.88 4.64
C ALA A 79 19.08 6.62 5.47
N TRP A 80 18.81 6.79 6.77
CA TRP A 80 18.29 5.72 7.61
C TRP A 80 16.96 5.19 7.12
N ASN A 81 16.01 6.08 6.77
CA ASN A 81 14.70 5.69 6.24
C ASN A 81 14.83 4.92 4.92
N ASN A 82 15.64 5.43 3.97
CA ASN A 82 15.78 4.80 2.65
C ASN A 82 16.57 3.49 2.73
N ARG A 83 17.52 3.38 3.67
CA ARG A 83 18.15 2.11 4.00
C ARG A 83 17.11 1.09 4.48
N GLY A 84 16.21 1.50 5.38
CA GLY A 84 15.09 0.68 5.83
C GLY A 84 14.21 0.23 4.68
N SER A 85 13.86 1.13 3.75
CA SER A 85 13.05 0.78 2.59
C SER A 85 13.74 -0.25 1.68
N ALA A 86 15.05 -0.14 1.47
CA ALA A 86 15.79 -1.13 0.69
C ALA A 86 15.85 -2.50 1.38
N LEU A 87 15.92 -2.52 2.72
CA LEU A 87 15.84 -3.74 3.52
C LEU A 87 14.44 -4.38 3.48
N ASP A 88 13.37 -3.56 3.48
CA ASP A 88 11.99 -4.03 3.30
C ASP A 88 11.79 -4.73 1.95
N ASP A 89 12.30 -4.16 0.86
CA ASP A 89 12.23 -4.76 -0.47
C ASP A 89 12.99 -6.09 -0.55
N LEU A 90 14.02 -6.28 0.28
CA LEU A 90 14.72 -7.56 0.48
C LEU A 90 14.02 -8.46 1.53
N GLN A 91 12.85 -8.07 2.06
CA GLN A 91 12.10 -8.77 3.10
C GLN A 91 12.88 -8.93 4.43
N GLN A 92 13.88 -8.08 4.67
CA GLN A 92 14.66 -8.04 5.90
C GLN A 92 14.01 -7.10 6.93
N TYR A 93 12.79 -7.43 7.34
CA TYR A 93 11.90 -6.52 8.06
C TYR A 93 12.44 -6.06 9.42
N GLU A 94 13.10 -6.93 10.20
CA GLU A 94 13.68 -6.56 11.48
C GLU A 94 14.82 -5.54 11.32
N ALA A 95 15.66 -5.72 10.30
CA ALA A 95 16.74 -4.79 9.98
C ALA A 95 16.19 -3.45 9.45
N ALA A 96 15.09 -3.50 8.70
CA ALA A 96 14.35 -2.32 8.24
C ALA A 96 13.82 -1.53 9.45
N ILE A 97 13.13 -2.18 10.38
CA ILE A 97 12.63 -1.56 11.62
C ILE A 97 13.75 -0.88 12.39
N ALA A 98 14.89 -1.55 12.55
CA ALA A 98 16.05 -0.96 13.23
C ALA A 98 16.55 0.31 12.53
N SER A 99 16.50 0.35 11.19
CA SER A 99 16.87 1.54 10.41
C SER A 99 15.84 2.67 10.59
N TYR A 100 14.53 2.36 10.56
CA TYR A 100 13.48 3.35 10.83
C TYR A 100 13.55 3.88 12.27
N ASP A 101 13.85 3.05 13.25
CA ASP A 101 14.06 3.48 14.63
C ASP A 101 15.22 4.48 14.75
N LYS A 102 16.29 4.30 13.97
CA LYS A 102 17.37 5.29 13.87
C LYS A 102 16.90 6.60 13.22
N ALA A 103 16.17 6.52 12.12
CA ALA A 103 15.59 7.71 11.49
C ALA A 103 14.69 8.49 12.46
N ILE A 104 13.82 7.80 13.19
CA ILE A 104 12.93 8.35 14.21
C ILE A 104 13.72 8.96 15.38
N LYS A 105 14.80 8.31 15.82
CA LYS A 105 15.66 8.85 16.88
C LYS A 105 16.24 10.20 16.52
N PHE A 106 16.69 10.38 15.27
CA PHE A 106 17.28 11.65 14.81
C PHE A 106 16.22 12.68 14.41
N ARG A 107 15.03 12.24 13.94
CA ARG A 107 13.91 13.11 13.59
C ARG A 107 12.59 12.49 14.08
N PRO A 108 12.20 12.77 15.33
CA PRO A 108 11.01 12.15 15.95
C PRO A 108 9.69 12.40 15.21
N ASN A 109 9.57 13.53 14.48
CA ASN A 109 8.40 13.88 13.69
C ASN A 109 8.46 13.43 12.22
N TYR A 110 9.37 12.50 11.88
CA TYR A 110 9.53 12.01 10.52
C TYR A 110 8.45 10.96 10.21
N TYR A 111 7.26 11.42 9.80
CA TYR A 111 6.09 10.58 9.58
C TYR A 111 6.33 9.42 8.59
N TRP A 112 7.21 9.60 7.58
CA TRP A 112 7.57 8.54 6.64
C TRP A 112 8.23 7.35 7.33
N ALA A 113 9.15 7.60 8.26
CA ALA A 113 9.82 6.54 8.99
C ALA A 113 8.85 5.79 9.92
N TRP A 114 7.94 6.51 10.58
CA TRP A 114 6.87 5.90 11.36
C TRP A 114 5.95 5.04 10.51
N TYR A 115 5.52 5.55 9.35
CA TYR A 115 4.66 4.82 8.42
C TYR A 115 5.34 3.55 7.89
N ASN A 116 6.57 3.65 7.39
CA ASN A 116 7.33 2.52 6.85
C ASN A 116 7.62 1.47 7.93
N ARG A 117 7.97 1.91 9.16
CA ARG A 117 8.08 1.01 10.31
C ARG A 117 6.79 0.22 10.56
N GLY A 118 5.65 0.87 10.45
CA GLY A 118 4.34 0.20 10.56
C GLY A 118 4.12 -0.84 9.47
N ILE A 119 4.58 -0.61 8.24
CA ILE A 119 4.51 -1.60 7.14
C ILE A 119 5.36 -2.83 7.47
N SER A 120 6.62 -2.65 7.87
CA SER A 120 7.52 -3.76 8.24
C SER A 120 6.95 -4.59 9.40
N LEU A 121 6.42 -3.91 10.44
CA LEU A 121 5.78 -4.57 11.58
C LEU A 121 4.54 -5.37 11.17
N ARG A 122 3.72 -4.84 10.25
CA ARG A 122 2.57 -5.55 9.71
C ARG A 122 3.00 -6.80 8.93
N ASN A 123 4.08 -6.72 8.15
CA ASN A 123 4.63 -7.86 7.41
C ASN A 123 5.17 -8.95 8.35
N LEU A 124 5.62 -8.58 9.55
CA LEU A 124 5.98 -9.48 10.64
C LEU A 124 4.78 -9.92 11.50
N GLU A 125 3.57 -9.57 11.12
CA GLU A 125 2.34 -9.84 11.87
C GLU A 125 2.29 -9.20 13.29
N ARG A 126 3.16 -8.23 13.56
CA ARG A 126 3.20 -7.46 14.83
C ARG A 126 2.21 -6.31 14.78
N TYR A 127 0.92 -6.65 14.68
CA TYR A 127 -0.15 -5.72 14.33
C TYR A 127 -0.38 -4.61 15.34
N ASP A 128 -0.27 -4.88 16.67
CA ASP A 128 -0.42 -3.85 17.69
C ASP A 128 0.67 -2.76 17.57
N GLU A 129 1.91 -3.17 17.33
CA GLU A 129 3.02 -2.24 17.14
C GLU A 129 2.91 -1.49 15.81
N ALA A 130 2.38 -2.15 14.76
CA ALA A 130 2.08 -1.50 13.50
C ALA A 130 1.05 -0.38 13.68
N VAL A 131 -0.05 -0.64 14.41
CA VAL A 131 -1.07 0.37 14.73
C VAL A 131 -0.45 1.56 15.45
N LEU A 132 0.39 1.33 16.48
CA LEU A 132 1.09 2.41 17.18
C LEU A 132 1.98 3.24 16.26
N SER A 133 2.67 2.59 15.32
CA SER A 133 3.53 3.28 14.36
C SER A 133 2.71 4.12 13.38
N TYR A 134 1.56 3.61 12.89
CA TYR A 134 0.65 4.40 12.06
C TYR A 134 0.00 5.56 12.84
N ASP A 135 -0.35 5.36 14.12
CA ASP A 135 -0.86 6.43 14.99
C ASP A 135 0.14 7.59 15.10
N ARG A 136 1.43 7.27 15.26
CA ARG A 136 2.48 8.30 15.28
C ARG A 136 2.66 8.97 13.91
N ALA A 137 2.60 8.23 12.82
CA ALA A 137 2.64 8.83 11.47
C ALA A 137 1.47 9.80 11.25
N ILE A 138 0.27 9.44 11.68
CA ILE A 138 -0.95 10.24 11.60
C ILE A 138 -0.86 11.50 12.50
N GLU A 139 -0.28 11.37 13.68
CA GLU A 139 -0.06 12.52 14.58
C GLU A 139 0.76 13.63 13.91
N PHE A 140 1.82 13.25 13.17
CA PHE A 140 2.69 14.20 12.48
C PHE A 140 2.21 14.59 11.09
N LYS A 141 1.39 13.75 10.44
CA LYS A 141 0.81 13.99 9.11
C LYS A 141 -0.64 13.48 9.09
N PRO A 142 -1.61 14.26 9.63
CA PRO A 142 -3.00 13.83 9.78
C PRO A 142 -3.73 13.54 8.45
N ASP A 143 -3.35 14.21 7.37
CA ASP A 143 -3.90 14.05 6.02
C ASP A 143 -3.25 12.93 5.21
N TYR A 144 -2.33 12.16 5.80
CA TYR A 144 -1.68 11.05 5.12
C TYR A 144 -2.60 9.82 5.07
N TYR A 145 -3.50 9.78 4.09
CA TYR A 145 -4.54 8.76 3.94
C TYR A 145 -3.99 7.32 3.92
N TRP A 146 -2.77 7.08 3.44
CA TRP A 146 -2.14 5.77 3.46
C TRP A 146 -1.90 5.24 4.87
N ALA A 147 -1.57 6.11 5.83
CA ALA A 147 -1.39 5.69 7.22
C ALA A 147 -2.74 5.27 7.84
N TRP A 148 -3.80 6.01 7.58
CA TRP A 148 -5.16 5.65 8.00
C TRP A 148 -5.63 4.32 7.40
N TYR A 149 -5.39 4.12 6.09
CA TYR A 149 -5.75 2.89 5.39
C TYR A 149 -5.00 1.68 5.95
N ASN A 150 -3.67 1.78 6.10
CA ASN A 150 -2.85 0.67 6.62
C ASN A 150 -3.11 0.39 8.11
N ARG A 151 -3.44 1.44 8.89
CA ARG A 151 -3.94 1.29 10.27
C ARG A 151 -5.21 0.44 10.31
N ALA A 152 -6.16 0.69 9.42
CA ALA A 152 -7.37 -0.10 9.32
C ALA A 152 -7.08 -1.57 8.98
N LEU A 153 -6.14 -1.82 8.06
CA LEU A 153 -5.72 -3.19 7.71
C LEU A 153 -5.12 -3.93 8.92
N ALA A 154 -4.28 -3.27 9.71
CA ALA A 154 -3.70 -3.83 10.93
C ALA A 154 -4.78 -4.08 12.01
N LEU A 155 -5.67 -3.12 12.24
CA LEU A 155 -6.79 -3.25 13.17
C LEU A 155 -7.74 -4.39 12.81
N ARG A 156 -7.98 -4.62 11.52
CA ARG A 156 -8.78 -5.75 11.06
C ARG A 156 -8.16 -7.10 11.45
N ARG A 157 -6.85 -7.22 11.40
CA ARG A 157 -6.13 -8.43 11.83
C ARG A 157 -6.21 -8.65 13.35
N LEU A 158 -6.47 -7.59 14.10
CA LEU A 158 -6.70 -7.60 15.56
C LEU A 158 -8.19 -7.72 15.93
N ASP A 159 -9.07 -7.90 14.95
CA ASP A 159 -10.52 -7.98 15.13
C ASP A 159 -11.14 -6.75 15.84
N ARG A 160 -10.54 -5.56 15.65
CA ARG A 160 -11.04 -4.30 16.23
C ARG A 160 -11.90 -3.53 15.21
N ILE A 161 -13.02 -4.14 14.81
CA ILE A 161 -13.76 -3.77 13.60
C ILE A 161 -14.33 -2.35 13.62
N GLU A 162 -14.81 -1.84 14.80
CA GLU A 162 -15.32 -0.46 14.91
C GLU A 162 -14.21 0.57 14.61
N LYS A 163 -12.98 0.30 15.08
CA LYS A 163 -11.82 1.16 14.79
C LYS A 163 -11.37 1.04 13.33
N VAL A 164 -11.63 -0.08 12.68
CA VAL A 164 -11.39 -0.29 11.24
C VAL A 164 -12.24 0.68 10.43
N VAL A 165 -13.56 0.73 10.68
CA VAL A 165 -14.49 1.63 9.98
C VAL A 165 -14.05 3.08 10.15
N ALA A 166 -13.79 3.52 11.40
CA ALA A 166 -13.35 4.88 11.68
C ALA A 166 -12.03 5.24 10.95
N SER A 167 -11.12 4.29 10.80
CA SER A 167 -9.87 4.51 10.08
C SER A 167 -10.08 4.64 8.58
N TYR A 168 -10.96 3.82 7.98
CA TYR A 168 -11.33 4.01 6.57
C TYR A 168 -12.09 5.30 6.33
N ASP A 169 -12.97 5.72 7.25
CA ASP A 169 -13.66 7.02 7.17
C ASP A 169 -12.65 8.16 7.05
N LYS A 170 -11.60 8.14 7.88
CA LYS A 170 -10.53 9.14 7.82
C LYS A 170 -9.70 9.04 6.53
N ALA A 171 -9.36 7.84 6.06
CA ALA A 171 -8.67 7.69 4.78
C ALA A 171 -9.49 8.27 3.63
N LEU A 172 -10.81 8.04 3.62
CA LEU A 172 -11.74 8.50 2.59
C LEU A 172 -12.09 10.00 2.70
N GLU A 173 -11.97 10.60 3.88
CA GLU A 173 -12.06 12.06 4.06
C GLU A 173 -10.95 12.77 3.28
N PHE A 174 -9.71 12.24 3.32
CA PHE A 174 -8.56 12.81 2.65
C PHE A 174 -8.38 12.32 1.20
N ARG A 175 -8.94 11.14 0.86
CA ARG A 175 -8.93 10.58 -0.48
C ARG A 175 -10.27 9.94 -0.83
N PRO A 176 -11.25 10.73 -1.27
CA PRO A 176 -12.60 10.24 -1.59
C PRO A 176 -12.68 9.29 -2.79
N ASP A 177 -11.68 9.30 -3.68
CA ASP A 177 -11.55 8.45 -4.87
C ASP A 177 -10.77 7.14 -4.62
N PHE A 178 -10.59 6.75 -3.36
CA PHE A 178 -9.87 5.53 -2.99
C PHE A 178 -10.83 4.32 -2.99
N GLU A 179 -10.96 3.67 -4.14
CA GLU A 179 -11.90 2.56 -4.36
C GLU A 179 -11.69 1.41 -3.36
N GLU A 180 -10.45 1.01 -3.12
CA GLU A 180 -10.13 -0.09 -2.22
C GLU A 180 -10.52 0.21 -0.76
N ALA A 181 -10.44 1.48 -0.35
CA ALA A 181 -10.88 1.89 0.98
C ALA A 181 -12.41 1.84 1.11
N TRP A 182 -13.16 2.24 0.08
CA TRP A 182 -14.61 2.08 0.05
C TRP A 182 -15.03 0.62 0.12
N THR A 183 -14.42 -0.25 -0.68
CA THR A 183 -14.69 -1.70 -0.66
C THR A 183 -14.41 -2.29 0.72
N ASN A 184 -13.24 -2.00 1.30
CA ASN A 184 -12.86 -2.55 2.61
C ASN A 184 -13.70 -1.97 3.76
N ARG A 185 -14.15 -0.71 3.65
CA ARG A 185 -15.12 -0.12 4.58
C ARG A 185 -16.47 -0.88 4.53
N GLY A 186 -16.94 -1.18 3.31
CA GLY A 186 -18.14 -2.00 3.10
C GLY A 186 -18.03 -3.34 3.78
N ASN A 187 -16.89 -4.03 3.62
CA ASN A 187 -16.64 -5.31 4.29
C ASN A 187 -16.68 -5.19 5.82
N ALA A 188 -16.05 -4.17 6.39
CA ALA A 188 -16.06 -3.97 7.84
C ALA A 188 -17.48 -3.70 8.37
N LEU A 189 -18.27 -2.90 7.65
CA LEU A 189 -19.67 -2.62 8.00
C LEU A 189 -20.56 -3.85 7.85
N TYR A 190 -20.34 -4.67 6.82
CA TYR A 190 -21.02 -5.93 6.63
C TYR A 190 -20.79 -6.88 7.82
N HIS A 191 -19.53 -7.04 8.27
CA HIS A 191 -19.20 -7.86 9.44
C HIS A 191 -19.82 -7.33 10.75
N LEU A 192 -20.07 -6.03 10.86
CA LEU A 192 -20.81 -5.42 11.99
C LEU A 192 -22.34 -5.54 11.84
N GLY A 193 -22.84 -6.08 10.72
CA GLY A 193 -24.28 -6.18 10.44
C GLY A 193 -24.93 -4.87 9.96
N PHE A 194 -24.15 -3.82 9.70
CA PHE A 194 -24.64 -2.53 9.17
C PHE A 194 -24.83 -2.60 7.65
N LEU A 195 -25.75 -3.47 7.19
CA LEU A 195 -25.89 -3.84 5.77
C LEU A 195 -26.17 -2.65 4.84
N GLU A 196 -27.04 -1.72 5.23
CA GLU A 196 -27.33 -0.51 4.42
C GLU A 196 -26.09 0.38 4.24
N ALA A 197 -25.29 0.55 5.28
CA ALA A 197 -24.07 1.34 5.24
C ALA A 197 -22.98 0.61 4.42
N ALA A 198 -22.94 -0.72 4.47
CA ALA A 198 -22.08 -1.54 3.64
C ALA A 198 -22.43 -1.38 2.16
N ILE A 199 -23.71 -1.49 1.79
CA ILE A 199 -24.22 -1.27 0.41
C ILE A 199 -23.81 0.10 -0.10
N LYS A 200 -24.01 1.18 0.69
CA LYS A 200 -23.60 2.54 0.30
C LYS A 200 -22.09 2.64 0.04
N SER A 201 -21.28 1.89 0.77
CA SER A 201 -19.82 1.86 0.57
C SER A 201 -19.46 1.12 -0.73
N TYR A 202 -20.11 -0.03 -0.99
CA TYR A 202 -19.93 -0.75 -2.26
C TYR A 202 -20.43 0.07 -3.46
N ASP A 203 -21.52 0.84 -3.33
CA ASP A 203 -22.00 1.75 -4.38
C ASP A 203 -20.95 2.81 -4.73
N LYS A 204 -20.28 3.38 -3.71
CA LYS A 204 -19.18 4.33 -3.94
C LYS A 204 -17.99 3.65 -4.63
N ALA A 205 -17.60 2.45 -4.19
CA ALA A 205 -16.56 1.66 -4.84
C ALA A 205 -16.91 1.37 -6.31
N LEU A 206 -18.13 0.94 -6.59
CA LEU A 206 -18.63 0.63 -7.94
C LEU A 206 -18.80 1.88 -8.82
N THR A 207 -19.06 3.05 -8.23
CA THR A 207 -19.03 4.31 -8.97
C THR A 207 -17.63 4.62 -9.50
N LEU A 208 -16.60 4.31 -8.71
CA LEU A 208 -15.18 4.51 -9.08
C LEU A 208 -14.67 3.40 -10.01
N LYS A 209 -15.10 2.14 -9.76
CA LYS A 209 -14.70 0.96 -10.52
C LYS A 209 -15.90 0.05 -10.77
N PRO A 210 -16.68 0.32 -11.84
CA PRO A 210 -17.95 -0.39 -12.11
C PRO A 210 -17.81 -1.91 -12.28
N ASN A 211 -16.66 -2.38 -12.74
CA ASN A 211 -16.39 -3.81 -13.00
C ASN A 211 -15.59 -4.45 -11.86
N ASN A 212 -15.90 -4.14 -10.60
CA ASN A 212 -15.32 -4.82 -9.45
C ASN A 212 -16.24 -5.97 -9.00
N PRO A 213 -15.94 -7.23 -9.38
CA PRO A 213 -16.83 -8.36 -9.08
C PRO A 213 -16.90 -8.64 -7.57
N TYR A 214 -15.85 -8.32 -6.82
CA TYR A 214 -15.81 -8.49 -5.37
C TYR A 214 -16.81 -7.57 -4.66
N SER A 215 -16.86 -6.30 -5.04
CA SER A 215 -17.85 -5.36 -4.49
C SER A 215 -19.28 -5.71 -4.88
N LEU A 216 -19.50 -6.18 -6.11
CA LEU A 216 -20.81 -6.66 -6.57
C LEU A 216 -21.27 -7.88 -5.77
N TYR A 217 -20.40 -8.87 -5.58
CA TYR A 217 -20.70 -10.07 -4.83
C TYR A 217 -21.07 -9.76 -3.38
N ASN A 218 -20.26 -8.95 -2.68
CA ASN A 218 -20.53 -8.60 -1.29
C ASN A 218 -21.79 -7.74 -1.14
N LYS A 219 -22.08 -6.89 -2.14
CA LYS A 219 -23.34 -6.14 -2.20
C LYS A 219 -24.54 -7.09 -2.37
N ALA A 220 -24.40 -8.13 -3.20
CA ALA A 220 -25.42 -9.16 -3.33
C ALA A 220 -25.67 -9.92 -2.02
N CYS A 221 -24.62 -10.25 -1.25
CA CYS A 221 -24.74 -10.81 0.09
C CYS A 221 -25.56 -9.91 1.02
N CYS A 222 -25.26 -8.59 1.04
CA CYS A 222 -26.03 -7.65 1.84
C CYS A 222 -27.52 -7.65 1.48
N TYR A 223 -27.87 -7.60 0.20
CA TYR A 223 -29.25 -7.63 -0.24
C TYR A 223 -29.95 -8.96 0.08
N ALA A 224 -29.25 -10.06 -0.07
CA ALA A 224 -29.79 -11.37 0.29
C ALA A 224 -30.14 -11.46 1.78
N LEU A 225 -29.30 -10.93 2.65
CA LEU A 225 -29.54 -10.84 4.11
C LEU A 225 -30.67 -9.87 4.47
N GLN A 226 -30.92 -8.83 3.66
CA GLN A 226 -32.03 -7.90 3.84
C GLN A 226 -33.36 -8.45 3.31
N GLY A 227 -33.32 -9.54 2.53
CA GLY A 227 -34.50 -10.09 1.84
C GLY A 227 -34.83 -9.42 0.51
N ASP A 228 -33.98 -8.51 0.03
CA ASP A 228 -34.12 -7.84 -1.27
C ASP A 228 -33.57 -8.73 -2.39
N PHE A 229 -34.28 -9.85 -2.63
CA PHE A 229 -33.80 -10.94 -3.50
C PHE A 229 -33.57 -10.49 -4.96
N ASP A 230 -34.37 -9.60 -5.49
CA ASP A 230 -34.22 -9.11 -6.86
C ASP A 230 -32.90 -8.38 -7.03
N LEU A 231 -32.55 -7.51 -6.09
CA LEU A 231 -31.28 -6.80 -6.08
C LEU A 231 -30.08 -7.72 -5.80
N ALA A 232 -30.30 -8.75 -4.95
CA ALA A 232 -29.29 -9.78 -4.70
C ALA A 232 -28.95 -10.54 -6.00
N PHE A 233 -29.99 -10.97 -6.77
CA PHE A 233 -29.81 -11.65 -8.04
C PHE A 233 -29.13 -10.77 -9.09
N GLU A 234 -29.52 -9.51 -9.21
CA GLU A 234 -28.91 -8.56 -10.15
C GLU A 234 -27.42 -8.41 -9.91
N ASN A 235 -27.03 -8.13 -8.67
CA ASN A 235 -25.62 -7.92 -8.32
C ASN A 235 -24.81 -9.23 -8.40
N LEU A 236 -25.38 -10.37 -7.99
CA LEU A 236 -24.72 -11.67 -8.12
C LEU A 236 -24.53 -12.05 -9.59
N GLN A 237 -25.51 -11.79 -10.45
CA GLN A 237 -25.38 -12.05 -11.89
C GLN A 237 -24.22 -11.25 -12.48
N GLN A 238 -24.12 -9.97 -12.17
CA GLN A 238 -23.04 -9.11 -12.65
C GLN A 238 -21.66 -9.60 -12.16
N ALA A 239 -21.56 -10.03 -10.88
CA ALA A 239 -20.32 -10.60 -10.35
C ALA A 239 -19.91 -11.87 -11.09
N LEU A 240 -20.88 -12.77 -11.36
CA LEU A 240 -20.68 -14.02 -12.11
C LEU A 240 -20.34 -13.80 -13.59
N GLU A 241 -20.83 -12.72 -14.20
CA GLU A 241 -20.47 -12.36 -15.60
C GLU A 241 -19.02 -11.88 -15.69
N LEU A 242 -18.49 -11.26 -14.64
CA LEU A 242 -17.13 -10.77 -14.58
C LEU A 242 -16.12 -11.84 -14.19
N ASP A 243 -16.43 -12.66 -13.18
CA ASP A 243 -15.61 -13.79 -12.74
C ASP A 243 -16.46 -14.99 -12.30
N PRO A 244 -16.86 -15.83 -13.26
CA PRO A 244 -17.73 -16.98 -12.98
C PRO A 244 -17.05 -18.09 -12.15
N ASN A 245 -15.72 -18.20 -12.22
CA ASN A 245 -15.00 -19.30 -11.56
C ASN A 245 -14.93 -19.05 -10.06
N GLU A 246 -14.60 -17.85 -9.66
CA GLU A 246 -14.47 -17.44 -8.25
C GLU A 246 -15.84 -17.41 -7.56
N TYR A 247 -16.83 -16.74 -8.16
CA TYR A 247 -18.09 -16.44 -7.45
C TYR A 247 -19.17 -17.52 -7.56
N ARG A 248 -19.05 -18.49 -8.48
CA ARG A 248 -20.01 -19.58 -8.56
C ARG A 248 -19.89 -20.54 -7.38
N GLU A 249 -18.69 -20.98 -7.07
CA GLU A 249 -18.43 -21.85 -5.94
C GLU A 249 -18.72 -21.13 -4.62
N SER A 250 -18.24 -19.88 -4.52
CA SER A 250 -18.51 -19.02 -3.36
C SER A 250 -20.00 -18.84 -3.10
N ALA A 251 -20.83 -18.57 -4.13
CA ALA A 251 -22.27 -18.42 -3.97
C ALA A 251 -22.98 -19.73 -3.57
N GLN A 252 -22.48 -20.88 -4.03
CA GLN A 252 -23.05 -22.18 -3.67
C GLN A 252 -22.89 -22.50 -2.18
N THR A 253 -21.81 -22.04 -1.57
CA THR A 253 -21.44 -22.42 -0.20
C THR A 253 -21.73 -21.31 0.83
N ASN A 254 -21.87 -20.06 0.40
CA ASN A 254 -22.10 -18.93 1.29
C ASN A 254 -23.51 -18.96 1.90
N SER A 255 -23.58 -18.95 3.24
CA SER A 255 -24.83 -18.95 4.01
C SER A 255 -25.71 -17.72 3.80
N ASP A 256 -25.16 -16.59 3.35
CA ASP A 256 -25.93 -15.38 3.06
C ASP A 256 -27.01 -15.63 2.00
N PHE A 257 -26.78 -16.61 1.12
CA PHE A 257 -27.71 -16.99 0.06
C PHE A 257 -28.63 -18.17 0.42
N ASP A 258 -28.67 -18.63 1.66
CA ASP A 258 -29.48 -19.81 2.05
C ASP A 258 -30.95 -19.64 1.70
N LEU A 259 -31.52 -18.45 1.93
CA LEU A 259 -32.92 -18.17 1.55
C LEU A 259 -33.13 -18.16 0.02
N LEU A 260 -32.12 -17.82 -0.75
CA LEU A 260 -32.18 -17.78 -2.22
C LEU A 260 -32.04 -19.17 -2.85
N ARG A 261 -31.50 -20.16 -2.15
CA ARG A 261 -31.27 -21.51 -2.69
C ARG A 261 -32.55 -22.20 -3.11
N HIS A 262 -33.69 -21.84 -2.50
CA HIS A 262 -35.00 -22.36 -2.84
C HIS A 262 -35.65 -21.66 -4.04
N ASP A 263 -35.09 -20.52 -4.49
CA ASP A 263 -35.58 -19.80 -5.68
C ASP A 263 -34.99 -20.45 -6.96
N LYS A 264 -35.87 -20.80 -7.92
CA LYS A 264 -35.44 -21.38 -9.21
C LYS A 264 -34.45 -20.49 -9.98
N ARG A 265 -34.49 -19.16 -9.75
CA ARG A 265 -33.57 -18.21 -10.36
C ARG A 265 -32.13 -18.43 -9.91
N PHE A 266 -31.95 -18.83 -8.64
CA PHE A 266 -30.61 -19.09 -8.09
C PHE A 266 -29.92 -20.27 -8.80
N SER A 267 -30.63 -21.41 -8.90
CA SER A 267 -30.10 -22.59 -9.60
C SER A 267 -29.88 -22.32 -11.09
N ALA A 268 -30.81 -21.57 -11.74
CA ALA A 268 -30.65 -21.16 -13.14
C ALA A 268 -29.45 -20.23 -13.35
N LEU A 269 -29.21 -19.31 -12.42
CA LEU A 269 -28.08 -18.38 -12.48
C LEU A 269 -26.75 -19.12 -12.36
N LEU A 270 -26.63 -20.05 -11.41
CA LEU A 270 -25.41 -20.82 -11.18
C LEU A 270 -25.15 -21.86 -12.27
N SER A 271 -26.21 -22.38 -12.95
CA SER A 271 -26.05 -23.36 -14.03
C SER A 271 -25.72 -22.73 -15.40
N LYS A 272 -25.90 -21.42 -15.58
CA LYS A 272 -25.56 -20.74 -16.84
C LYS A 272 -24.08 -20.92 -17.14
N GLN A 273 -23.75 -21.67 -18.21
CA GLN A 273 -22.40 -21.62 -18.79
C GLN A 273 -22.18 -20.22 -19.35
N VAL A 274 -21.31 -19.43 -18.71
CA VAL A 274 -20.88 -18.14 -19.29
C VAL A 274 -20.13 -18.44 -20.57
N LYS A 275 -20.71 -18.07 -21.72
CA LYS A 275 -19.97 -18.08 -22.98
C LYS A 275 -18.80 -17.14 -22.82
N CYS A 276 -17.60 -17.71 -22.74
CA CYS A 276 -16.36 -16.95 -22.65
C CYS A 276 -16.35 -15.93 -23.81
N ARG A 277 -16.59 -14.64 -23.53
CA ARG A 277 -16.31 -13.58 -24.52
C ARG A 277 -14.82 -13.65 -24.79
N LYS A 278 -14.45 -14.25 -25.94
CA LYS A 278 -13.08 -14.16 -26.46
C LYS A 278 -12.67 -12.70 -26.39
N ARG A 279 -11.61 -12.42 -25.61
CA ARG A 279 -10.91 -11.13 -25.72
C ARG A 279 -10.54 -10.96 -27.18
N VAL A 280 -11.17 -10.00 -27.84
CA VAL A 280 -10.69 -9.54 -29.14
C VAL A 280 -9.37 -8.85 -28.84
N SER A 281 -8.34 -9.46 -29.37
CA SER A 281 -6.93 -9.02 -29.34
C SER A 281 -6.74 -7.66 -29.98
#